data_a00d310ac257b9c84bd69e71173c1d2d
#
_entry.id   a00d310ac257b9c84bd69e71173c1d2d
#
_cell.length_a   1.000
_cell.length_b   1.000
_cell.length_c   1.000
_cell.angle_alpha   90.00
_cell.angle_beta   90.00
_cell.angle_gamma   90.00
#
_symmetry.space_group_name_H-M   'P 1'
#
loop_
_entity.id
_entity.type
_entity.pdbx_description
1 polymer ?
#
loop_
_entity_poly.entity_id
_entity_poly.type
_entity_poly.pdbx_seq_one_letter_code
_entity_poly.pdbx_strand_id
1 'polypeptide(L)'
;LKPWQLQVPLPAADFVSPVFFPSLLPHMNPVTIDRMSLRQVNLPPKVLRTDAIQSFVTQETILLTLHCSDGIAATGYAYTIGTGGSSVMALLKDHLAPRLIGRNPVLVEAIWKDLFFHTHATAVGAMTSLALACVDTALWDWRAQSQGLPLWQLLGGAQPRVPLYTTEGGWLHLSPQALVDQTLEAKAQGFKGAKIKIGRPHVSEDVARLSAVRDAVGPGFELMTDANQGFNRAEAVRRARAFDGLGLAWMEEPLPAEDVSGHRQLREHTTIPVAVGESMYHPMQFREYLEQGACSIVQPDVARIGGITPWIKTAHLAETFDVAVCPHFLMELHVSLCAAVPNATWVEYIPQLDDITTSRMQVQGGYALPPNTSGLGIAWDWTAITARQITQLEIKAP
;
A
#
# COMPACT_ATOMS: atom_id res chain seq x y z
N LEU A 1 39.12 35.88 24.05
CA LEU A 1 38.46 34.75 24.65
C LEU A 1 38.79 33.50 23.79
N LYS A 2 39.63 32.59 24.28
CA LYS A 2 40.04 31.37 23.61
C LYS A 2 38.98 30.29 23.81
N PRO A 3 38.67 29.44 22.79
CA PRO A 3 37.77 28.29 22.95
C PRO A 3 38.47 27.17 23.70
N TRP A 4 37.77 26.59 24.69
CA TRP A 4 38.22 25.43 25.44
C TRP A 4 38.09 24.17 24.56
N GLN A 5 39.20 23.54 24.24
CA GLN A 5 39.26 22.18 23.72
C GLN A 5 39.35 21.22 24.92
N LEU A 6 38.25 20.55 25.29
CA LEU A 6 38.25 19.38 26.14
C LEU A 6 38.49 18.16 25.26
N GLN A 7 39.74 17.72 25.19
CA GLN A 7 40.06 16.36 24.73
C GLN A 7 39.82 15.39 25.88
N VAL A 8 38.73 14.65 25.80
CA VAL A 8 38.51 13.46 26.64
C VAL A 8 39.09 12.25 25.86
N PRO A 9 40.10 11.55 26.39
CA PRO A 9 40.57 10.34 25.72
C PRO A 9 39.50 9.25 25.89
N LEU A 10 39.04 8.71 24.76
CA LEU A 10 38.21 7.51 24.76
C LEU A 10 39.06 6.33 25.23
N PRO A 11 38.58 5.48 26.18
CA PRO A 11 39.28 4.27 26.53
C PRO A 11 39.34 3.35 25.31
N ALA A 12 40.52 2.72 25.12
CA ALA A 12 40.72 1.70 24.09
C ALA A 12 39.66 0.59 24.29
N ALA A 13 38.88 0.38 23.26
CA ALA A 13 37.93 -0.74 23.23
C ALA A 13 38.77 -2.03 23.16
N ASP A 14 38.75 -2.81 24.21
CA ASP A 14 39.26 -4.18 24.19
C ASP A 14 38.43 -4.95 23.14
N PHE A 15 39.06 -5.28 22.05
CA PHE A 15 38.49 -6.19 21.04
C PHE A 15 38.36 -7.56 21.70
N VAL A 16 37.15 -7.87 22.17
CA VAL A 16 36.79 -9.24 22.54
C VAL A 16 36.90 -10.07 21.26
N SER A 17 37.85 -10.97 21.21
CA SER A 17 37.98 -11.94 20.13
C SER A 17 36.64 -12.64 19.89
N PRO A 18 36.19 -12.78 18.62
CA PRO A 18 34.95 -13.45 18.35
C PRO A 18 35.02 -14.88 18.86
N VAL A 19 34.12 -15.25 19.78
CA VAL A 19 33.90 -16.60 20.20
C VAL A 19 33.41 -17.39 18.99
N PHE A 20 34.28 -18.21 18.44
CA PHE A 20 33.92 -19.15 17.37
C PHE A 20 33.01 -20.21 17.96
N PHE A 21 31.71 -20.12 17.75
CA PHE A 21 30.81 -21.24 17.87
C PHE A 21 31.03 -22.14 16.62
N PRO A 22 31.46 -23.40 16.78
CA PRO A 22 31.53 -24.30 15.65
C PRO A 22 30.09 -24.46 15.09
N SER A 23 29.91 -24.16 13.83
CA SER A 23 28.64 -24.32 13.12
C SER A 23 28.29 -25.83 13.05
N LEU A 24 27.37 -26.27 13.88
CA LEU A 24 26.76 -27.61 13.84
C LEU A 24 25.67 -27.74 12.76
N LEU A 25 25.51 -26.74 11.90
CA LEU A 25 24.60 -26.83 10.77
C LEU A 25 25.36 -27.28 9.53
N PRO A 26 24.82 -28.25 8.76
CA PRO A 26 25.41 -28.61 7.48
C PRO A 26 25.54 -27.34 6.62
N HIS A 27 26.69 -27.17 5.94
CA HIS A 27 26.93 -26.09 4.98
C HIS A 27 26.00 -26.30 3.77
N MET A 28 24.74 -25.90 3.92
CA MET A 28 23.89 -25.65 2.76
C MET A 28 24.43 -24.41 2.07
N ASN A 29 24.76 -24.48 0.80
CA ASN A 29 25.09 -23.30 0.02
C ASN A 29 23.94 -22.31 0.19
N PRO A 30 24.23 -21.02 0.49
CA PRO A 30 23.18 -20.03 0.64
C PRO A 30 22.39 -19.93 -0.66
N VAL A 31 21.06 -19.86 -0.56
CA VAL A 31 20.20 -19.64 -1.73
C VAL A 31 20.55 -18.29 -2.35
N THR A 32 20.60 -18.25 -3.68
CA THR A 32 20.92 -17.06 -4.46
C THR A 32 19.80 -16.71 -5.44
N ILE A 33 19.70 -15.44 -5.78
CA ILE A 33 18.87 -14.96 -6.89
C ILE A 33 19.68 -15.16 -8.18
N ASP A 34 19.26 -16.07 -9.05
CA ASP A 34 20.03 -16.45 -10.25
C ASP A 34 19.63 -15.65 -11.49
N ARG A 35 18.37 -15.30 -11.61
CA ARG A 35 17.81 -14.47 -12.69
C ARG A 35 16.54 -13.78 -12.28
N MET A 36 16.13 -12.78 -13.05
CA MET A 36 14.87 -12.08 -12.87
C MET A 36 14.13 -11.94 -14.19
N SER A 37 12.80 -12.00 -14.12
CA SER A 37 11.91 -11.65 -15.22
C SER A 37 11.15 -10.39 -14.87
N LEU A 38 11.13 -9.41 -15.78
CA LEU A 38 10.33 -8.19 -15.65
C LEU A 38 9.25 -8.18 -16.71
N ARG A 39 8.04 -7.81 -16.35
CA ARG A 39 6.91 -7.65 -17.29
C ARG A 39 6.11 -6.40 -16.95
N GLN A 40 5.71 -5.68 -17.98
CA GLN A 40 4.75 -4.58 -17.87
C GLN A 40 3.47 -5.00 -18.60
N VAL A 41 2.35 -4.89 -17.90
CA VAL A 41 1.01 -5.27 -18.38
C VAL A 41 0.11 -4.05 -18.27
N ASN A 42 -0.76 -3.82 -19.24
CA ASN A 42 -1.83 -2.80 -19.14
C ASN A 42 -3.14 -3.48 -18.77
N LEU A 43 -3.75 -3.01 -17.68
CA LEU A 43 -5.02 -3.47 -17.14
C LEU A 43 -6.02 -2.31 -17.12
N PRO A 44 -6.69 -1.98 -18.24
CA PRO A 44 -7.67 -0.90 -18.26
C PRO A 44 -8.81 -1.23 -17.28
N PRO A 45 -9.28 -0.25 -16.48
CA PRO A 45 -10.40 -0.48 -15.57
C PRO A 45 -11.67 -0.83 -16.35
N LYS A 46 -12.45 -1.79 -15.83
CA LYS A 46 -13.71 -2.26 -16.45
C LYS A 46 -14.84 -1.26 -16.32
N VAL A 47 -14.76 -0.36 -15.35
CA VAL A 47 -15.72 0.71 -15.09
C VAL A 47 -15.02 2.05 -15.16
N LEU A 48 -15.75 3.09 -15.54
CA LEU A 48 -15.22 4.46 -15.50
C LEU A 48 -14.95 4.84 -14.02
N ARG A 49 -13.72 5.17 -13.71
CA ARG A 49 -13.28 5.62 -12.39
C ARG A 49 -12.86 7.08 -12.47
N THR A 50 -13.58 7.94 -11.75
CA THR A 50 -13.35 9.39 -11.76
C THR A 50 -13.31 9.90 -10.33
N ASP A 51 -12.25 10.59 -9.99
CA ASP A 51 -12.07 11.29 -8.72
C ASP A 51 -11.98 12.82 -8.94
N ALA A 52 -11.53 13.58 -7.93
CA ALA A 52 -11.40 15.03 -8.01
C ALA A 52 -10.22 15.50 -8.88
N ILE A 53 -9.28 14.61 -9.23
CA ILE A 53 -8.04 14.93 -9.95
C ILE A 53 -8.09 14.42 -11.38
N GLN A 54 -8.58 13.18 -11.60
CA GLN A 54 -8.43 12.48 -12.88
C GLN A 54 -9.54 11.47 -13.18
N SER A 55 -9.52 10.99 -14.43
CA SER A 55 -10.25 9.80 -14.84
C SER A 55 -9.26 8.69 -15.17
N PHE A 56 -9.45 7.50 -14.60
CA PHE A 56 -8.58 6.35 -14.85
C PHE A 56 -8.95 5.71 -16.19
N VAL A 57 -8.05 5.80 -17.14
CA VAL A 57 -8.22 5.21 -18.49
C VAL A 57 -7.29 4.02 -18.72
N THR A 58 -6.17 3.98 -18.01
CA THR A 58 -5.18 2.89 -18.07
C THR A 58 -4.61 2.63 -16.69
N GLN A 59 -4.25 1.38 -16.45
CA GLN A 59 -3.49 0.97 -15.27
C GLN A 59 -2.38 0.04 -15.73
N GLU A 60 -1.13 0.49 -15.57
CA GLU A 60 0.03 -0.32 -15.86
C GLU A 60 0.42 -1.11 -14.62
N THR A 61 0.56 -2.42 -14.74
CA THR A 61 1.07 -3.29 -13.66
C THR A 61 2.44 -3.80 -14.05
N ILE A 62 3.41 -3.59 -13.16
CA ILE A 62 4.79 -4.03 -13.31
C ILE A 62 5.00 -5.25 -12.43
N LEU A 63 5.37 -6.37 -13.03
CA LEU A 63 5.66 -7.63 -12.37
C LEU A 63 7.17 -7.90 -12.40
N LEU A 64 7.72 -8.23 -11.25
CA LEU A 64 9.10 -8.71 -11.10
C LEU A 64 9.06 -10.11 -10.51
N THR A 65 9.62 -11.11 -11.22
CA THR A 65 9.77 -12.46 -10.71
C THR A 65 11.24 -12.76 -10.45
N LEU A 66 11.57 -13.10 -9.20
CA LEU A 66 12.87 -13.63 -8.79
C LEU A 66 12.87 -15.14 -9.04
N HIS A 67 13.92 -15.64 -9.66
CA HIS A 67 14.17 -17.08 -9.79
C HIS A 67 15.40 -17.41 -8.98
N CYS A 68 15.21 -18.22 -7.93
CA CYS A 68 16.24 -18.52 -6.96
C CYS A 68 16.83 -19.94 -7.19
N SER A 69 18.06 -20.16 -6.69
CA SER A 69 18.80 -21.41 -6.85
C SER A 69 18.14 -22.64 -6.19
N ASP A 70 17.19 -22.41 -5.27
CA ASP A 70 16.35 -23.46 -4.66
C ASP A 70 15.14 -23.86 -5.51
N GLY A 71 14.98 -23.27 -6.70
CA GLY A 71 13.88 -23.52 -7.62
C GLY A 71 12.62 -22.71 -7.38
N ILE A 72 12.56 -21.90 -6.30
CA ILE A 72 11.42 -21.02 -6.04
C ILE A 72 11.43 -19.86 -7.03
N ALA A 73 10.25 -19.58 -7.61
CA ALA A 73 9.99 -18.40 -8.42
C ALA A 73 8.99 -17.51 -7.65
N ALA A 74 9.44 -16.36 -7.19
CA ALA A 74 8.67 -15.45 -6.36
C ALA A 74 8.38 -14.14 -7.08
N THR A 75 7.14 -13.66 -7.01
CA THR A 75 6.68 -12.52 -7.81
C THR A 75 6.18 -11.38 -6.95
N GLY A 76 6.81 -10.22 -7.11
CA GLY A 76 6.33 -8.95 -6.58
C GLY A 76 5.81 -8.04 -7.70
N TYR A 77 5.05 -7.02 -7.31
CA TYR A 77 4.45 -6.12 -8.29
C TYR A 77 4.25 -4.71 -7.73
N ALA A 78 4.11 -3.78 -8.66
CA ALA A 78 3.64 -2.42 -8.43
C ALA A 78 2.76 -1.99 -9.60
N TYR A 79 2.19 -0.80 -9.49
CA TYR A 79 1.29 -0.26 -10.52
C TYR A 79 1.55 1.23 -10.74
N THR A 80 1.12 1.71 -11.90
CA THR A 80 0.94 3.15 -12.17
C THR A 80 -0.44 3.38 -12.78
N ILE A 81 -0.90 4.64 -12.71
CA ILE A 81 -2.19 5.03 -13.29
C ILE A 81 -1.92 5.87 -14.53
N GLY A 82 -1.66 5.18 -15.66
CA GLY A 82 -1.50 5.77 -16.97
C GLY A 82 -0.19 6.49 -17.25
N THR A 83 0.70 6.65 -16.27
CA THR A 83 2.00 7.31 -16.47
C THR A 83 3.08 6.70 -15.58
N GLY A 84 4.29 6.52 -16.13
CA GLY A 84 5.47 6.17 -15.35
C GLY A 84 5.86 4.70 -15.33
N GLY A 85 5.03 3.77 -15.84
CA GLY A 85 5.36 2.35 -15.85
C GLY A 85 6.68 2.03 -16.54
N SER A 86 6.95 2.65 -17.68
CA SER A 86 8.23 2.49 -18.40
C SER A 86 9.44 3.02 -17.60
N SER A 87 9.26 4.08 -16.80
CA SER A 87 10.30 4.62 -15.92
C SER A 87 10.60 3.67 -14.77
N VAL A 88 9.58 3.06 -14.16
CA VAL A 88 9.74 2.01 -13.14
C VAL A 88 10.46 0.80 -13.72
N MET A 89 10.08 0.36 -14.92
CA MET A 89 10.76 -0.73 -15.64
C MET A 89 12.24 -0.44 -15.92
N ALA A 90 12.56 0.79 -16.36
CA ALA A 90 13.95 1.20 -16.60
C ALA A 90 14.77 1.22 -15.29
N LEU A 91 14.21 1.76 -14.21
CA LEU A 91 14.88 1.78 -12.90
C LEU A 91 15.16 0.36 -12.38
N LEU A 92 14.16 -0.53 -12.50
CA LEU A 92 14.34 -1.96 -12.16
C LEU A 92 15.45 -2.59 -12.98
N LYS A 93 15.38 -2.47 -14.32
CA LYS A 93 16.31 -3.10 -15.25
C LYS A 93 17.74 -2.59 -15.08
N ASP A 94 17.93 -1.27 -15.09
CA ASP A 94 19.25 -0.67 -15.27
C ASP A 94 19.99 -0.46 -13.93
N HIS A 95 19.26 -0.36 -12.81
CA HIS A 95 19.84 0.04 -11.53
C HIS A 95 19.61 -0.94 -10.37
N LEU A 96 18.41 -1.57 -10.26
CA LEU A 96 18.12 -2.43 -9.12
C LEU A 96 18.45 -3.91 -9.39
N ALA A 97 18.06 -4.43 -10.55
CA ALA A 97 18.26 -5.81 -10.90
C ALA A 97 19.74 -6.25 -10.92
N PRO A 98 20.69 -5.47 -11.46
CA PRO A 98 22.10 -5.86 -11.41
C PRO A 98 22.66 -6.03 -9.99
N ARG A 99 22.04 -5.40 -9.00
CA ARG A 99 22.45 -5.50 -7.59
C ARG A 99 21.79 -6.66 -6.83
N LEU A 100 20.83 -7.31 -7.44
CA LEU A 100 20.09 -8.44 -6.83
C LEU A 100 20.68 -9.79 -7.21
N ILE A 101 21.25 -9.92 -8.41
CA ILE A 101 21.82 -11.19 -8.88
C ILE A 101 22.93 -11.65 -7.94
N GLY A 102 22.87 -12.93 -7.56
CA GLY A 102 23.77 -13.56 -6.59
C GLY A 102 23.52 -13.24 -5.12
N ARG A 103 22.55 -12.35 -4.82
CA ARG A 103 22.18 -12.03 -3.43
C ARG A 103 21.37 -13.15 -2.80
N ASN A 104 21.51 -13.29 -1.50
CA ASN A 104 20.68 -14.19 -0.71
C ASN A 104 19.31 -13.54 -0.40
N PRO A 105 18.18 -14.09 -0.91
CA PRO A 105 16.85 -13.49 -0.75
C PRO A 105 16.34 -13.49 0.71
N VAL A 106 16.97 -14.24 1.61
CA VAL A 106 16.66 -14.22 3.07
C VAL A 106 16.88 -12.85 3.68
N LEU A 107 17.84 -12.07 3.13
CA LEU A 107 18.30 -10.79 3.70
C LEU A 107 17.45 -9.61 3.24
N VAL A 108 16.12 -9.72 3.38
CA VAL A 108 15.15 -8.72 2.88
C VAL A 108 15.49 -7.30 3.32
N GLU A 109 15.66 -7.09 4.63
CA GLU A 109 15.96 -5.76 5.19
C GLU A 109 17.28 -5.17 4.67
N ALA A 110 18.32 -6.01 4.57
CA ALA A 110 19.62 -5.58 4.08
C ALA A 110 19.58 -5.23 2.58
N ILE A 111 18.81 -6.00 1.79
CA ILE A 111 18.61 -5.73 0.37
C ILE A 111 17.81 -4.44 0.20
N TRP A 112 16.68 -4.29 0.91
CA TRP A 112 15.86 -3.09 0.83
C TRP A 112 16.67 -1.83 1.16
N LYS A 113 17.43 -1.87 2.27
CA LYS A 113 18.28 -0.75 2.71
C LYS A 113 19.37 -0.42 1.68
N ASP A 114 20.06 -1.43 1.13
CA ASP A 114 21.11 -1.24 0.12
C ASP A 114 20.52 -0.59 -1.15
N LEU A 115 19.39 -1.09 -1.65
CA LEU A 115 18.75 -0.53 -2.84
C LEU A 115 18.22 0.89 -2.61
N PHE A 116 17.65 1.16 -1.44
CA PHE A 116 17.20 2.50 -1.06
C PHE A 116 18.37 3.51 -1.06
N PHE A 117 19.51 3.17 -0.47
CA PHE A 117 20.68 4.03 -0.48
C PHE A 117 21.34 4.12 -1.86
N HIS A 118 21.30 3.06 -2.65
CA HIS A 118 21.77 3.09 -4.03
C HIS A 118 20.99 4.10 -4.88
N THR A 119 19.72 4.24 -4.61
CA THR A 119 18.82 5.17 -5.33
C THR A 119 18.63 6.50 -4.59
N HIS A 120 19.49 6.86 -3.64
CA HIS A 120 19.31 8.04 -2.77
C HIS A 120 19.10 9.36 -3.53
N ALA A 121 19.66 9.49 -4.73
CA ALA A 121 19.50 10.70 -5.56
C ALA A 121 18.07 10.85 -6.13
N THR A 122 17.28 9.77 -6.16
CA THR A 122 15.88 9.72 -6.64
C THR A 122 14.88 9.30 -5.57
N ALA A 123 15.36 8.90 -4.38
CA ALA A 123 14.53 8.66 -3.21
C ALA A 123 14.37 10.01 -2.44
N VAL A 124 13.28 10.31 -1.78
CA VAL A 124 12.03 9.57 -1.67
C VAL A 124 11.09 10.06 -2.76
N GLY A 125 10.56 9.18 -3.59
CA GLY A 125 9.66 9.57 -4.67
C GLY A 125 8.96 8.37 -5.29
N ALA A 126 7.83 8.62 -5.92
CA ALA A 126 6.93 7.58 -6.41
C ALA A 126 7.64 6.53 -7.27
N MET A 127 8.42 6.94 -8.27
CA MET A 127 9.08 6.00 -9.19
C MET A 127 10.03 5.05 -8.47
N THR A 128 10.85 5.58 -7.56
CA THR A 128 11.80 4.79 -6.79
C THR A 128 11.09 3.84 -5.85
N SER A 129 10.08 4.32 -5.12
CA SER A 129 9.30 3.49 -4.19
C SER A 129 8.55 2.37 -4.91
N LEU A 130 7.92 2.63 -6.06
CA LEU A 130 7.25 1.60 -6.87
C LEU A 130 8.23 0.52 -7.36
N ALA A 131 9.43 0.90 -7.79
CA ALA A 131 10.46 -0.07 -8.19
C ALA A 131 10.97 -0.90 -6.99
N LEU A 132 11.20 -0.27 -5.84
CA LEU A 132 11.58 -0.96 -4.60
C LEU A 132 10.48 -1.93 -4.14
N ALA A 133 9.21 -1.54 -4.28
CA ALA A 133 8.07 -2.39 -3.91
C ALA A 133 7.99 -3.68 -4.73
N CYS A 134 8.28 -3.64 -6.03
CA CYS A 134 8.36 -4.86 -6.85
C CYS A 134 9.40 -5.83 -6.28
N VAL A 135 10.57 -5.33 -5.90
CA VAL A 135 11.64 -6.17 -5.36
C VAL A 135 11.29 -6.69 -3.97
N ASP A 136 10.90 -5.80 -3.07
CA ASP A 136 10.62 -6.14 -1.68
C ASP A 136 9.47 -7.14 -1.55
N THR A 137 8.39 -6.92 -2.30
CA THR A 137 7.25 -7.85 -2.34
C THR A 137 7.64 -9.22 -2.86
N ALA A 138 8.51 -9.29 -3.90
CA ALA A 138 9.01 -10.57 -4.41
C ALA A 138 9.92 -11.29 -3.38
N LEU A 139 10.73 -10.56 -2.62
CA LEU A 139 11.55 -11.14 -1.55
C LEU A 139 10.67 -11.72 -0.43
N TRP A 140 9.61 -11.02 -0.04
CA TRP A 140 8.65 -11.52 0.95
C TRP A 140 7.83 -12.70 0.42
N ASP A 141 7.49 -12.71 -0.87
CA ASP A 141 6.86 -13.87 -1.52
C ASP A 141 7.77 -15.09 -1.46
N TRP A 142 9.06 -14.94 -1.84
CA TRP A 142 10.04 -16.00 -1.73
C TRP A 142 10.15 -16.50 -0.27
N ARG A 143 10.24 -15.58 0.69
CA ARG A 143 10.40 -15.93 2.10
C ARG A 143 9.20 -16.71 2.63
N ALA A 144 7.99 -16.33 2.26
CA ALA A 144 6.78 -17.03 2.66
C ALA A 144 6.66 -18.40 1.99
N GLN A 145 6.99 -18.52 0.69
CA GLN A 145 7.04 -19.80 -0.01
C GLN A 145 8.09 -20.75 0.57
N SER A 146 9.30 -20.26 0.84
CA SER A 146 10.40 -21.08 1.39
C SER A 146 10.11 -21.62 2.80
N GLN A 147 9.23 -20.95 3.56
CA GLN A 147 8.76 -21.41 4.87
C GLN A 147 7.46 -22.23 4.81
N GLY A 148 6.85 -22.37 3.62
CA GLY A 148 5.56 -23.02 3.45
C GLY A 148 4.39 -22.31 4.13
N LEU A 149 4.52 -21.00 4.42
CA LEU A 149 3.54 -20.22 5.15
C LEU A 149 2.84 -19.19 4.27
N PRO A 150 1.56 -18.88 4.52
CA PRO A 150 0.92 -17.68 3.99
C PRO A 150 1.62 -16.43 4.56
N LEU A 151 1.69 -15.36 3.75
CA LEU A 151 2.35 -14.11 4.15
C LEU A 151 1.83 -13.56 5.49
N TRP A 152 0.51 -13.54 5.70
CA TRP A 152 -0.08 -13.00 6.92
C TRP A 152 0.34 -13.75 8.19
N GLN A 153 0.51 -15.08 8.10
CA GLN A 153 1.00 -15.87 9.24
C GLN A 153 2.50 -15.66 9.47
N LEU A 154 3.27 -15.59 8.39
CA LEU A 154 4.70 -15.29 8.48
C LEU A 154 4.98 -13.94 9.17
N LEU A 155 4.11 -12.96 8.97
CA LEU A 155 4.21 -11.61 9.53
C LEU A 155 3.60 -11.47 10.93
N GLY A 156 3.03 -12.53 11.51
CA GLY A 156 2.55 -12.51 12.90
C GLY A 156 1.10 -12.94 13.10
N GLY A 157 0.23 -12.78 12.11
CA GLY A 157 -1.13 -13.33 12.14
C GLY A 157 -2.00 -12.78 13.26
N ALA A 158 -2.32 -11.49 13.25
CA ALA A 158 -3.07 -10.83 14.31
C ALA A 158 -4.58 -11.12 14.26
N GLN A 159 -5.16 -11.28 13.07
CA GLN A 159 -6.61 -11.46 12.92
C GLN A 159 -6.97 -12.34 11.72
N PRO A 160 -7.97 -13.24 11.85
CA PRO A 160 -8.30 -14.20 10.80
C PRO A 160 -9.17 -13.61 9.67
N ARG A 161 -9.66 -12.40 9.82
CA ARG A 161 -10.54 -11.71 8.85
C ARG A 161 -10.51 -10.22 9.11
N VAL A 162 -10.73 -9.40 8.07
CA VAL A 162 -10.74 -7.93 8.16
C VAL A 162 -12.04 -7.39 7.55
N PRO A 163 -12.71 -6.41 8.17
CA PRO A 163 -13.89 -5.77 7.59
C PRO A 163 -13.61 -5.20 6.20
N LEU A 164 -14.59 -5.23 5.30
CA LEU A 164 -14.45 -4.86 3.91
C LEU A 164 -15.39 -3.71 3.55
N TYR A 165 -14.85 -2.64 2.96
CA TYR A 165 -15.61 -1.60 2.29
C TYR A 165 -15.31 -1.59 0.79
N THR A 166 -16.20 -1.04 -0.02
CA THR A 166 -15.99 -0.91 -1.47
C THR A 166 -15.84 0.55 -1.88
N THR A 167 -14.96 0.80 -2.86
CA THR A 167 -14.87 2.09 -3.57
C THR A 167 -15.60 2.01 -4.93
N GLU A 168 -15.82 0.80 -5.45
CA GLU A 168 -16.64 0.63 -6.65
C GLU A 168 -18.06 1.11 -6.39
N GLY A 169 -18.58 1.93 -7.30
CA GLY A 169 -19.88 2.57 -7.11
C GLY A 169 -19.87 3.92 -6.38
N GLY A 170 -18.72 4.38 -5.90
CA GLY A 170 -18.56 5.66 -5.21
C GLY A 170 -18.00 6.82 -6.05
N TRP A 171 -17.89 6.67 -7.36
CA TRP A 171 -17.15 7.59 -8.24
C TRP A 171 -17.79 8.97 -8.40
N LEU A 172 -16.95 10.00 -8.58
CA LEU A 172 -17.37 11.40 -8.57
C LEU A 172 -18.37 11.76 -9.67
N HIS A 173 -18.26 11.15 -10.86
CA HIS A 173 -19.15 11.42 -12.00
C HIS A 173 -20.58 10.90 -11.82
N LEU A 174 -20.82 9.96 -10.90
CA LEU A 174 -22.11 9.32 -10.70
C LEU A 174 -23.16 10.31 -10.17
N SER A 175 -24.40 10.16 -10.66
CA SER A 175 -25.55 10.91 -10.14
C SER A 175 -25.89 10.47 -8.70
N PRO A 176 -26.59 11.27 -7.91
CA PRO A 176 -27.03 10.87 -6.58
C PRO A 176 -27.81 9.53 -6.57
N GLN A 177 -28.70 9.33 -7.55
CA GLN A 177 -29.47 8.08 -7.64
C GLN A 177 -28.57 6.88 -7.95
N ALA A 178 -27.62 7.01 -8.89
CA ALA A 178 -26.67 5.93 -9.18
C ALA A 178 -25.79 5.57 -7.98
N LEU A 179 -25.37 6.56 -7.20
CA LEU A 179 -24.65 6.32 -5.94
C LEU A 179 -25.48 5.53 -4.94
N VAL A 180 -26.74 5.91 -4.74
CA VAL A 180 -27.70 5.22 -3.88
C VAL A 180 -27.86 3.77 -4.31
N ASP A 181 -28.15 3.54 -5.59
CA ASP A 181 -28.40 2.21 -6.14
C ASP A 181 -27.19 1.30 -5.97
N GLN A 182 -25.98 1.77 -6.31
CA GLN A 182 -24.75 1.00 -6.20
C GLN A 182 -24.34 0.77 -4.75
N THR A 183 -24.56 1.73 -3.85
CA THR A 183 -24.28 1.54 -2.42
C THR A 183 -25.26 0.56 -1.77
N LEU A 184 -26.55 0.56 -2.16
CA LEU A 184 -27.51 -0.44 -1.72
C LEU A 184 -27.17 -1.83 -2.24
N GLU A 185 -26.70 -1.94 -3.48
CA GLU A 185 -26.20 -3.21 -4.03
C GLU A 185 -24.99 -3.71 -3.24
N ALA A 186 -24.01 -2.87 -2.94
CA ALA A 186 -22.87 -3.23 -2.11
C ALA A 186 -23.31 -3.71 -0.72
N LYS A 187 -24.27 -3.02 -0.09
CA LYS A 187 -24.87 -3.45 1.19
C LYS A 187 -25.55 -4.82 1.08
N ALA A 188 -26.30 -5.06 0.00
CA ALA A 188 -26.96 -6.35 -0.25
C ALA A 188 -25.94 -7.48 -0.49
N GLN A 189 -24.78 -7.19 -1.09
CA GLN A 189 -23.65 -8.11 -1.24
C GLN A 189 -22.92 -8.37 0.08
N GLY A 190 -23.28 -7.65 1.16
CA GLY A 190 -22.75 -7.86 2.50
C GLY A 190 -21.56 -6.97 2.87
N PHE A 191 -21.13 -6.04 2.03
CA PHE A 191 -20.12 -5.05 2.42
C PHE A 191 -20.55 -4.30 3.69
N LYS A 192 -19.56 -3.92 4.50
CA LYS A 192 -19.80 -3.20 5.77
C LYS A 192 -19.77 -1.69 5.59
N GLY A 193 -19.22 -1.21 4.47
CA GLY A 193 -19.12 0.20 4.15
C GLY A 193 -18.88 0.45 2.67
N ALA A 194 -18.96 1.72 2.29
CA ALA A 194 -18.63 2.21 0.96
C ALA A 194 -17.94 3.57 1.02
N LYS A 195 -16.97 3.79 0.13
CA LYS A 195 -16.26 5.06 -0.02
C LYS A 195 -16.84 5.84 -1.20
N ILE A 196 -17.23 7.09 -0.94
CA ILE A 196 -17.81 8.01 -1.93
C ILE A 196 -16.82 9.12 -2.25
N LYS A 197 -16.47 9.29 -3.52
CA LYS A 197 -15.63 10.39 -3.99
C LYS A 197 -16.39 11.71 -3.86
N ILE A 198 -15.72 12.72 -3.29
CA ILE A 198 -16.21 14.09 -3.10
C ILE A 198 -15.30 15.08 -3.82
N GLY A 199 -15.75 16.32 -3.97
CA GLY A 199 -15.00 17.35 -4.70
C GLY A 199 -15.80 17.96 -5.84
N ARG A 200 -17.13 17.87 -5.82
CA ARG A 200 -18.00 18.60 -6.77
C ARG A 200 -17.77 20.11 -6.58
N PRO A 201 -18.02 20.93 -7.64
CA PRO A 201 -17.78 22.38 -7.58
C PRO A 201 -18.43 23.08 -6.37
N HIS A 202 -19.66 22.68 -6.03
CA HIS A 202 -20.37 23.27 -4.90
C HIS A 202 -20.50 22.27 -3.75
N VAL A 203 -20.25 22.73 -2.51
CA VAL A 203 -20.38 21.90 -1.32
C VAL A 203 -21.78 21.29 -1.17
N SER A 204 -22.83 22.04 -1.57
CA SER A 204 -24.22 21.55 -1.53
C SER A 204 -24.46 20.32 -2.41
N GLU A 205 -23.72 20.16 -3.50
CA GLU A 205 -23.82 18.98 -4.36
C GLU A 205 -23.29 17.72 -3.63
N ASP A 206 -22.13 17.82 -2.96
CA ASP A 206 -21.60 16.71 -2.18
C ASP A 206 -22.47 16.40 -0.96
N VAL A 207 -22.99 17.43 -0.27
CA VAL A 207 -23.97 17.25 0.82
C VAL A 207 -25.20 16.47 0.33
N ALA A 208 -25.79 16.88 -0.80
CA ALA A 208 -26.97 16.21 -1.35
C ALA A 208 -26.68 14.74 -1.72
N ARG A 209 -25.52 14.46 -2.33
CA ARG A 209 -25.07 13.12 -2.71
C ARG A 209 -24.87 12.22 -1.46
N LEU A 210 -24.14 12.73 -0.46
CA LEU A 210 -23.88 11.97 0.77
C LEU A 210 -25.13 11.76 1.62
N SER A 211 -26.01 12.78 1.74
CA SER A 211 -27.29 12.65 2.45
C SER A 211 -28.18 11.60 1.79
N ALA A 212 -28.32 11.63 0.46
CA ALA A 212 -29.14 10.63 -0.24
C ALA A 212 -28.64 9.19 -0.02
N VAL A 213 -27.32 8.99 -0.02
CA VAL A 213 -26.74 7.68 0.29
C VAL A 213 -26.96 7.30 1.74
N ARG A 214 -26.73 8.22 2.71
CA ARG A 214 -26.90 7.98 4.13
C ARG A 214 -28.36 7.62 4.46
N ASP A 215 -29.32 8.36 3.90
CA ASP A 215 -30.76 8.10 4.09
C ASP A 215 -31.16 6.71 3.58
N ALA A 216 -30.58 6.29 2.45
CA ALA A 216 -30.87 5.00 1.85
C ALA A 216 -30.25 3.82 2.63
N VAL A 217 -29.00 3.92 3.07
CA VAL A 217 -28.30 2.81 3.73
C VAL A 217 -28.53 2.76 5.24
N GLY A 218 -28.97 3.87 5.85
CA GLY A 218 -29.18 3.99 7.30
C GLY A 218 -27.88 4.12 8.11
N PRO A 219 -28.00 4.29 9.44
CA PRO A 219 -26.83 4.63 10.30
C PRO A 219 -25.88 3.45 10.57
N GLY A 220 -26.30 2.22 10.32
CA GLY A 220 -25.48 1.02 10.59
C GLY A 220 -24.58 0.59 9.44
N PHE A 221 -24.47 1.39 8.38
CA PHE A 221 -23.58 1.15 7.25
C PHE A 221 -22.52 2.24 7.21
N GLU A 222 -21.23 1.86 7.16
CA GLU A 222 -20.14 2.82 7.23
C GLU A 222 -19.97 3.57 5.90
N LEU A 223 -19.96 4.90 5.97
CA LEU A 223 -19.68 5.75 4.82
C LEU A 223 -18.35 6.45 5.00
N MET A 224 -17.50 6.28 4.03
CA MET A 224 -16.20 6.95 3.91
C MET A 224 -16.28 7.97 2.77
N THR A 225 -15.49 9.03 2.87
CA THR A 225 -15.37 10.00 1.77
C THR A 225 -13.92 10.19 1.38
N ASP A 226 -13.68 10.55 0.11
CA ASP A 226 -12.36 10.77 -0.43
C ASP A 226 -12.36 11.99 -1.36
N ALA A 227 -11.52 12.96 -1.03
CA ALA A 227 -11.36 14.23 -1.73
C ALA A 227 -10.15 14.24 -2.69
N ASN A 228 -9.30 13.22 -2.66
CA ASN A 228 -8.09 13.12 -3.47
C ASN A 228 -7.29 14.43 -3.53
N GLN A 229 -7.04 15.06 -2.38
CA GLN A 229 -6.27 16.30 -2.23
C GLN A 229 -6.89 17.55 -2.90
N GLY A 230 -8.18 17.49 -3.24
CA GLY A 230 -8.85 18.50 -4.07
C GLY A 230 -9.16 19.82 -3.38
N PHE A 231 -8.92 19.97 -2.06
CA PHE A 231 -9.31 21.17 -1.32
C PHE A 231 -8.12 22.00 -0.84
N ASN A 232 -8.34 23.30 -0.70
CA ASN A 232 -7.51 24.14 0.14
C ASN A 232 -8.02 24.09 1.61
N ARG A 233 -7.24 24.64 2.55
CA ARG A 233 -7.55 24.57 3.98
C ARG A 233 -8.93 25.15 4.34
N ALA A 234 -9.31 26.29 3.76
CA ALA A 234 -10.61 26.93 4.03
C ALA A 234 -11.77 26.07 3.51
N GLU A 235 -11.62 25.49 2.31
CA GLU A 235 -12.63 24.63 1.71
C GLU A 235 -12.76 23.30 2.47
N ALA A 236 -11.65 22.70 2.89
CA ALA A 236 -11.68 21.48 3.69
C ALA A 236 -12.46 21.67 5.00
N VAL A 237 -12.21 22.78 5.73
CA VAL A 237 -12.96 23.10 6.95
C VAL A 237 -14.45 23.37 6.64
N ARG A 238 -14.75 24.10 5.56
CA ARG A 238 -16.13 24.38 5.16
C ARG A 238 -16.90 23.09 4.86
N ARG A 239 -16.29 22.15 4.12
CA ARG A 239 -16.91 20.85 3.76
C ARG A 239 -17.02 19.94 4.97
N ALA A 240 -16.01 19.85 5.80
CA ALA A 240 -16.07 19.07 7.04
C ALA A 240 -17.26 19.48 7.91
N ARG A 241 -17.47 20.79 8.09
CA ARG A 241 -18.65 21.34 8.82
C ARG A 241 -19.98 21.04 8.12
N ALA A 242 -20.01 21.08 6.78
CA ALA A 242 -21.22 20.79 6.02
C ALA A 242 -21.59 19.28 6.04
N PHE A 243 -20.62 18.41 6.29
CA PHE A 243 -20.80 16.98 6.42
C PHE A 243 -21.06 16.53 7.88
N ASP A 244 -20.99 17.46 8.83
CA ASP A 244 -21.28 17.17 10.22
C ASP A 244 -22.70 16.60 10.35
N GLY A 245 -22.86 15.56 11.18
CA GLY A 245 -24.12 14.85 11.33
C GLY A 245 -24.40 13.75 10.30
N LEU A 246 -23.59 13.60 9.23
CA LEU A 246 -23.74 12.49 8.27
C LEU A 246 -23.15 11.16 8.79
N GLY A 247 -22.44 11.17 9.92
CA GLY A 247 -21.87 9.96 10.53
C GLY A 247 -20.82 9.31 9.62
N LEU A 248 -19.90 10.10 9.06
CA LEU A 248 -18.84 9.61 8.20
C LEU A 248 -17.76 8.90 9.01
N ALA A 249 -17.32 7.73 8.54
CA ALA A 249 -16.23 6.97 9.13
C ALA A 249 -14.88 7.70 8.99
N TRP A 250 -14.66 8.36 7.84
CA TRP A 250 -13.53 9.28 7.63
C TRP A 250 -13.71 10.20 6.41
N MET A 251 -12.90 11.24 6.37
CA MET A 251 -12.62 12.06 5.20
C MET A 251 -11.16 11.83 4.78
N GLU A 252 -10.97 11.22 3.60
CA GLU A 252 -9.69 10.84 3.02
C GLU A 252 -9.11 11.99 2.19
N GLU A 253 -7.80 12.21 2.34
CA GLU A 253 -7.00 13.20 1.62
C GLU A 253 -7.74 14.53 1.33
N PRO A 254 -8.24 15.23 2.34
CA PRO A 254 -8.92 16.53 2.09
C PRO A 254 -7.99 17.60 1.52
N LEU A 255 -6.69 17.54 1.85
CA LEU A 255 -5.65 18.52 1.51
C LEU A 255 -4.48 17.80 0.81
N PRO A 256 -3.59 18.55 0.11
CA PRO A 256 -2.34 18.00 -0.40
C PRO A 256 -1.56 17.23 0.69
N ALA A 257 -0.99 16.09 0.33
CA ALA A 257 -0.32 15.19 1.28
C ALA A 257 0.91 15.83 1.96
N GLU A 258 1.48 16.89 1.40
CA GLU A 258 2.57 17.66 1.98
C GLU A 258 2.11 18.67 3.04
N ASP A 259 0.80 18.95 3.12
CA ASP A 259 0.26 19.96 4.04
C ASP A 259 -0.09 19.38 5.42
N VAL A 260 0.91 18.87 6.13
CA VAL A 260 0.74 18.28 7.49
C VAL A 260 0.10 19.27 8.46
N SER A 261 0.56 20.52 8.44
CA SER A 261 0.01 21.58 9.31
C SER A 261 -1.45 21.92 9.01
N GLY A 262 -1.85 21.85 7.72
CA GLY A 262 -3.25 22.05 7.31
C GLY A 262 -4.14 20.90 7.78
N HIS A 263 -3.68 19.65 7.67
CA HIS A 263 -4.40 18.49 8.20
C HIS A 263 -4.55 18.56 9.72
N ARG A 264 -3.51 18.94 10.45
CA ARG A 264 -3.59 19.18 11.90
C ARG A 264 -4.65 20.24 12.21
N GLN A 265 -4.59 21.40 11.53
CA GLN A 265 -5.59 22.47 11.72
C GLN A 265 -7.01 21.97 11.40
N LEU A 266 -7.21 21.21 10.34
CA LEU A 266 -8.51 20.65 9.99
C LEU A 266 -9.07 19.78 11.12
N ARG A 267 -8.25 18.92 11.73
CA ARG A 267 -8.65 18.06 12.84
C ARG A 267 -9.14 18.82 14.07
N GLU A 268 -8.66 20.03 14.28
CA GLU A 268 -9.13 20.92 15.36
C GLU A 268 -10.56 21.49 15.08
N HIS A 269 -11.04 21.34 13.83
CA HIS A 269 -12.31 21.95 13.36
C HIS A 269 -13.37 20.94 12.93
N THR A 270 -13.11 19.64 13.08
CA THR A 270 -14.05 18.59 12.72
C THR A 270 -13.97 17.40 13.68
N THR A 271 -15.09 16.71 13.86
CA THR A 271 -15.16 15.41 14.55
C THR A 271 -15.02 14.24 13.59
N ILE A 272 -15.07 14.49 12.28
CA ILE A 272 -14.88 13.46 11.25
C ILE A 272 -13.40 13.01 11.27
N PRO A 273 -13.10 11.72 11.44
CA PRO A 273 -11.74 11.22 11.34
C PRO A 273 -11.10 11.59 10.00
N VAL A 274 -9.84 12.02 10.02
CA VAL A 274 -9.07 12.35 8.82
C VAL A 274 -8.15 11.18 8.49
N ALA A 275 -8.24 10.68 7.25
CA ALA A 275 -7.44 9.58 6.74
C ALA A 275 -6.48 10.07 5.65
N VAL A 276 -5.21 9.62 5.71
CA VAL A 276 -4.16 10.01 4.77
C VAL A 276 -3.14 8.89 4.58
N GLY A 277 -2.47 8.84 3.42
CA GLY A 277 -1.33 7.95 3.27
C GLY A 277 -1.07 7.41 1.89
N GLU A 278 -2.05 7.36 0.99
CA GLU A 278 -1.85 6.85 -0.37
C GLU A 278 -0.79 7.62 -1.15
N SER A 279 -0.62 8.89 -0.85
CA SER A 279 0.36 9.78 -1.50
C SER A 279 1.65 9.98 -0.69
N MET A 280 1.96 9.01 0.19
CA MET A 280 3.19 9.00 0.99
C MET A 280 4.09 7.82 0.59
N TYR A 281 5.38 8.13 0.39
CA TYR A 281 6.35 7.21 -0.23
C TYR A 281 7.44 6.71 0.71
N HIS A 282 7.36 7.09 2.01
CA HIS A 282 8.35 6.68 3.01
C HIS A 282 7.78 6.73 4.43
N PRO A 283 8.15 5.80 5.35
CA PRO A 283 7.67 5.78 6.74
C PRO A 283 7.86 7.09 7.51
N MET A 284 8.88 7.89 7.17
CA MET A 284 9.14 9.18 7.82
C MET A 284 8.04 10.22 7.57
N GLN A 285 7.34 10.16 6.43
CA GLN A 285 6.20 11.03 6.16
C GLN A 285 5.02 10.68 7.09
N PHE A 286 4.76 9.39 7.30
CA PHE A 286 3.75 8.93 8.26
C PHE A 286 4.12 9.33 9.70
N ARG A 287 5.40 9.20 10.07
CA ARG A 287 5.87 9.63 11.38
C ARG A 287 5.56 11.10 11.64
N GLU A 288 5.79 11.98 10.68
CA GLU A 288 5.51 13.41 10.81
C GLU A 288 4.01 13.68 11.08
N TYR A 289 3.11 13.01 10.36
CA TYR A 289 1.67 13.08 10.59
C TYR A 289 1.26 12.60 11.97
N LEU A 290 1.84 11.48 12.41
CA LEU A 290 1.55 10.88 13.71
C LEU A 290 2.04 11.78 14.87
N GLU A 291 3.29 12.24 14.79
CA GLU A 291 3.87 13.14 15.82
C GLU A 291 3.11 14.46 15.96
N GLN A 292 2.59 15.00 14.87
CA GLN A 292 1.80 16.22 14.88
C GLN A 292 0.30 15.99 15.18
N GLY A 293 -0.15 14.76 15.31
CA GLY A 293 -1.56 14.42 15.45
C GLY A 293 -2.40 14.89 14.26
N ALA A 294 -1.84 14.85 13.04
CA ALA A 294 -2.46 15.39 11.83
C ALA A 294 -3.40 14.42 11.12
N CYS A 295 -3.47 13.15 11.54
CA CYS A 295 -4.42 12.16 11.02
C CYS A 295 -5.03 11.32 12.14
N SER A 296 -6.14 10.65 11.85
CA SER A 296 -6.81 9.67 12.70
C SER A 296 -6.61 8.25 12.17
N ILE A 297 -6.34 8.12 10.88
CA ILE A 297 -6.17 6.86 10.16
C ILE A 297 -5.00 7.04 9.20
N VAL A 298 -4.11 6.05 9.13
CA VAL A 298 -3.08 5.98 8.09
C VAL A 298 -3.47 4.97 7.02
N GLN A 299 -3.21 5.34 5.74
CA GLN A 299 -3.59 4.55 4.57
C GLN A 299 -2.38 4.21 3.69
N PRO A 300 -1.37 3.49 4.24
CA PRO A 300 -0.19 3.16 3.46
C PRO A 300 -0.55 2.24 2.30
N ASP A 301 -0.17 2.63 1.08
CA ASP A 301 -0.20 1.77 -0.10
C ASP A 301 1.14 1.03 -0.18
N VAL A 302 1.09 -0.30 -0.20
CA VAL A 302 2.29 -1.15 -0.15
C VAL A 302 3.22 -0.92 -1.35
N ALA A 303 2.69 -0.60 -2.53
CA ALA A 303 3.52 -0.27 -3.67
C ALA A 303 4.11 1.15 -3.55
N ARG A 304 3.31 2.13 -3.15
CA ARG A 304 3.75 3.52 -3.05
C ARG A 304 4.75 3.76 -1.93
N ILE A 305 4.66 3.02 -0.82
CA ILE A 305 5.60 3.15 0.30
C ILE A 305 6.93 2.39 0.10
N GLY A 306 7.03 1.60 -0.97
CA GLY A 306 8.27 0.88 -1.29
C GLY A 306 8.32 -0.58 -0.83
N GLY A 307 7.16 -1.22 -0.61
CA GLY A 307 7.04 -2.64 -0.32
C GLY A 307 6.49 -2.99 1.06
N ILE A 308 6.48 -4.26 1.36
CA ILE A 308 5.99 -4.85 2.61
C ILE A 308 6.84 -4.41 3.81
N THR A 309 8.17 -4.37 3.64
CA THR A 309 9.12 -3.98 4.70
C THR A 309 8.80 -2.60 5.28
N PRO A 310 8.71 -1.50 4.51
CA PRO A 310 8.33 -0.19 5.05
C PRO A 310 6.86 -0.12 5.46
N TRP A 311 5.96 -0.88 4.83
CA TRP A 311 4.54 -0.92 5.20
C TRP A 311 4.35 -1.45 6.63
N ILE A 312 4.96 -2.58 6.97
CA ILE A 312 4.90 -3.18 8.33
C ILE A 312 5.49 -2.23 9.38
N LYS A 313 6.62 -1.57 9.06
CA LYS A 313 7.21 -0.55 9.96
C LYS A 313 6.23 0.60 10.22
N THR A 314 5.52 1.04 9.19
CA THR A 314 4.53 2.11 9.30
C THR A 314 3.30 1.66 10.11
N ALA A 315 2.82 0.44 9.92
CA ALA A 315 1.70 -0.10 10.67
C ALA A 315 2.02 -0.20 12.19
N HIS A 316 3.18 -0.73 12.55
CA HIS A 316 3.62 -0.78 13.95
C HIS A 316 3.95 0.59 14.53
N LEU A 317 4.46 1.52 13.71
CA LEU A 317 4.61 2.90 14.16
C LEU A 317 3.25 3.52 14.50
N ALA A 318 2.25 3.38 13.62
CA ALA A 318 0.90 3.88 13.87
C ALA A 318 0.24 3.25 15.11
N GLU A 319 0.49 1.96 15.36
CA GLU A 319 0.05 1.26 16.57
C GLU A 319 0.53 1.95 17.85
N THR A 320 1.79 2.42 17.88
CA THR A 320 2.35 3.13 19.07
C THR A 320 1.71 4.50 19.33
N PHE A 321 1.00 5.06 18.35
CA PHE A 321 0.22 6.29 18.47
C PHE A 321 -1.29 6.04 18.61
N ASP A 322 -1.72 4.80 18.77
CA ASP A 322 -3.13 4.39 18.80
C ASP A 322 -3.90 4.83 17.54
N VAL A 323 -3.24 4.74 16.38
CA VAL A 323 -3.80 5.12 15.08
C VAL A 323 -4.07 3.87 14.24
N ALA A 324 -5.28 3.82 13.68
CA ALA A 324 -5.72 2.71 12.83
C ALA A 324 -5.05 2.72 11.45
N VAL A 325 -4.92 1.52 10.86
CA VAL A 325 -4.46 1.31 9.48
C VAL A 325 -5.62 0.85 8.61
N CYS A 326 -5.86 1.56 7.50
CA CYS A 326 -6.83 1.20 6.45
C CYS A 326 -6.17 1.40 5.09
N PRO A 327 -5.41 0.43 4.56
CA PRO A 327 -4.53 0.65 3.41
C PRO A 327 -5.30 0.98 2.15
N HIS A 328 -4.63 1.70 1.26
CA HIS A 328 -5.14 2.10 -0.04
C HIS A 328 -4.92 1.02 -1.10
N PHE A 329 -5.93 0.74 -1.94
CA PHE A 329 -5.82 -0.01 -3.19
C PHE A 329 -5.40 -1.49 -2.98
N LEU A 330 -4.58 -2.06 -3.79
CA LEU A 330 -3.91 -3.39 -3.81
C LEU A 330 -4.51 -4.44 -2.85
N MET A 331 -5.83 -4.65 -2.92
CA MET A 331 -6.61 -5.46 -1.99
C MET A 331 -6.07 -6.89 -1.86
N GLU A 332 -5.54 -7.47 -2.94
CA GLU A 332 -5.06 -8.84 -2.99
C GLU A 332 -3.83 -9.06 -2.07
N LEU A 333 -3.05 -8.00 -1.85
CA LEU A 333 -1.90 -8.02 -0.96
C LEU A 333 -2.26 -7.46 0.42
N HIS A 334 -3.04 -6.38 0.45
CA HIS A 334 -3.40 -5.71 1.70
C HIS A 334 -4.26 -6.58 2.62
N VAL A 335 -5.05 -7.52 2.12
CA VAL A 335 -5.78 -8.46 2.98
C VAL A 335 -4.82 -9.27 3.88
N SER A 336 -3.68 -9.71 3.35
CA SER A 336 -2.65 -10.39 4.14
C SER A 336 -1.95 -9.46 5.11
N LEU A 337 -1.64 -8.24 4.71
CA LEU A 337 -0.96 -7.25 5.57
C LEU A 337 -1.86 -6.78 6.71
N CYS A 338 -3.13 -6.51 6.44
CA CYS A 338 -4.11 -6.17 7.47
C CYS A 338 -4.36 -7.33 8.45
N ALA A 339 -4.39 -8.56 7.96
CA ALA A 339 -4.53 -9.73 8.82
C ALA A 339 -3.31 -9.98 9.72
N ALA A 340 -2.15 -9.42 9.36
CA ALA A 340 -0.91 -9.58 10.11
C ALA A 340 -0.75 -8.62 11.29
N VAL A 341 -1.43 -7.45 11.28
CA VAL A 341 -1.24 -6.39 12.30
C VAL A 341 -2.52 -6.13 13.10
N PRO A 342 -2.42 -5.80 14.41
CA PRO A 342 -3.59 -5.70 15.28
C PRO A 342 -4.40 -4.41 15.07
N ASN A 343 -3.78 -3.34 14.57
CA ASN A 343 -4.39 -2.03 14.39
C ASN A 343 -4.99 -1.81 12.98
N ALA A 344 -5.01 -2.81 12.11
CA ALA A 344 -5.72 -2.72 10.84
C ALA A 344 -7.24 -2.94 11.06
N THR A 345 -8.06 -2.03 10.53
CA THR A 345 -9.50 -2.04 10.76
C THR A 345 -10.32 -2.29 9.52
N TRP A 346 -9.80 -1.99 8.33
CA TRP A 346 -10.50 -2.15 7.06
C TRP A 346 -9.58 -2.55 5.92
N VAL A 347 -10.12 -3.27 4.93
CA VAL A 347 -9.55 -3.46 3.59
C VAL A 347 -10.45 -2.79 2.57
N GLU A 348 -9.85 -2.09 1.63
CA GLU A 348 -10.53 -1.51 0.48
C GLU A 348 -10.79 -2.59 -0.58
N TYR A 349 -12.04 -2.74 -1.02
CA TYR A 349 -12.38 -3.59 -2.17
C TYR A 349 -12.40 -2.76 -3.45
N ILE A 350 -11.41 -2.99 -4.28
CA ILE A 350 -11.25 -2.36 -5.58
C ILE A 350 -10.42 -3.31 -6.48
N PRO A 351 -11.05 -4.24 -7.21
CA PRO A 351 -10.33 -5.28 -7.94
C PRO A 351 -9.46 -4.73 -9.06
N GLN A 352 -8.21 -5.19 -9.09
CA GLN A 352 -7.20 -4.73 -10.05
C GLN A 352 -6.64 -5.89 -10.90
N LEU A 353 -6.42 -7.04 -10.27
CA LEU A 353 -5.65 -8.13 -10.87
C LEU A 353 -6.50 -9.23 -11.48
N ASP A 354 -7.82 -9.11 -11.45
CA ASP A 354 -8.75 -10.15 -11.88
C ASP A 354 -8.49 -10.70 -13.29
N ASP A 355 -7.98 -9.85 -14.19
CA ASP A 355 -7.72 -10.23 -15.57
C ASP A 355 -6.40 -10.98 -15.78
N ILE A 356 -5.55 -11.04 -14.74
CA ILE A 356 -4.23 -11.67 -14.77
C ILE A 356 -3.97 -12.62 -13.60
N THR A 357 -5.01 -12.96 -12.84
CA THR A 357 -4.94 -13.93 -11.73
C THR A 357 -6.08 -14.94 -11.81
N THR A 358 -5.83 -16.15 -11.31
CA THR A 358 -6.85 -17.18 -11.11
C THR A 358 -7.39 -17.24 -9.68
N SER A 359 -6.67 -16.62 -8.72
CA SER A 359 -7.16 -16.43 -7.36
C SER A 359 -8.09 -15.21 -7.27
N ARG A 360 -8.97 -15.23 -6.27
CA ARG A 360 -9.87 -14.10 -5.93
C ARG A 360 -9.87 -13.91 -4.43
N MET A 361 -10.04 -12.66 -3.99
CA MET A 361 -10.25 -12.36 -2.59
C MET A 361 -11.44 -13.14 -2.06
N GLN A 362 -11.25 -13.87 -0.98
CA GLN A 362 -12.32 -14.58 -0.30
C GLN A 362 -13.10 -13.61 0.59
N VAL A 363 -14.41 -13.54 0.39
CA VAL A 363 -15.30 -12.66 1.17
C VAL A 363 -16.35 -13.50 1.88
N GLN A 364 -16.49 -13.30 3.18
CA GLN A 364 -17.51 -13.97 3.99
C GLN A 364 -18.17 -12.99 4.96
N GLY A 365 -19.46 -12.77 4.81
CA GLY A 365 -20.23 -11.92 5.73
C GLY A 365 -19.75 -10.47 5.83
N GLY A 366 -19.17 -9.93 4.75
CA GLY A 366 -18.61 -8.58 4.70
C GLY A 366 -17.20 -8.45 5.25
N TYR A 367 -16.49 -9.56 5.39
CA TYR A 367 -15.08 -9.61 5.79
C TYR A 367 -14.25 -10.23 4.67
N ALA A 368 -13.10 -9.65 4.43
CA ALA A 368 -12.04 -10.25 3.63
C ALA A 368 -11.30 -11.31 4.47
N LEU A 369 -11.05 -12.47 3.87
CA LEU A 369 -10.26 -13.53 4.48
C LEU A 369 -8.87 -13.56 3.84
N PRO A 370 -7.79 -13.56 4.62
CA PRO A 370 -6.45 -13.71 4.07
C PRO A 370 -6.27 -15.10 3.46
N PRO A 371 -5.50 -15.22 2.35
CA PRO A 371 -5.26 -16.51 1.72
C PRO A 371 -4.49 -17.46 2.63
N ASN A 372 -4.79 -18.76 2.53
CA ASN A 372 -4.12 -19.83 3.30
C ASN A 372 -3.04 -20.57 2.49
N THR A 373 -2.77 -20.14 1.27
CA THR A 373 -1.69 -20.67 0.43
C THR A 373 -0.35 -20.00 0.78
N SER A 374 0.76 -20.73 0.70
CA SER A 374 2.09 -20.16 0.93
C SER A 374 2.41 -19.04 -0.07
N GLY A 375 3.27 -18.11 0.35
CA GLY A 375 3.58 -16.90 -0.42
C GLY A 375 2.56 -15.79 -0.21
N LEU A 376 2.41 -14.92 -1.19
CA LEU A 376 1.43 -13.81 -1.19
C LEU A 376 -0.01 -14.29 -1.30
N GLY A 377 -0.24 -15.54 -1.72
CA GLY A 377 -1.57 -16.07 -1.99
C GLY A 377 -2.19 -15.60 -3.31
N ILE A 378 -1.39 -15.01 -4.19
CA ILE A 378 -1.80 -14.55 -5.52
C ILE A 378 -1.41 -15.62 -6.55
N ALA A 379 -2.40 -16.22 -7.20
CA ALA A 379 -2.17 -17.20 -8.27
C ALA A 379 -2.19 -16.49 -9.63
N TRP A 380 -1.01 -16.27 -10.19
CA TRP A 380 -0.83 -15.57 -11.46
C TRP A 380 -1.27 -16.42 -12.66
N ASP A 381 -2.06 -15.82 -13.56
CA ASP A 381 -2.36 -16.40 -14.88
C ASP A 381 -1.32 -15.93 -15.90
N TRP A 382 -0.26 -16.70 -16.03
CA TRP A 382 0.84 -16.37 -16.94
C TRP A 382 0.45 -16.34 -18.41
N THR A 383 -0.61 -17.05 -18.81
CA THR A 383 -1.16 -17.00 -20.16
C THR A 383 -1.84 -15.66 -20.40
N ALA A 384 -2.69 -15.23 -19.47
CA ALA A 384 -3.35 -13.93 -19.53
C ALA A 384 -2.35 -12.76 -19.43
N ILE A 385 -1.31 -12.88 -18.60
CA ILE A 385 -0.22 -11.90 -18.48
C ILE A 385 0.51 -11.79 -19.84
N THR A 386 0.89 -12.91 -20.44
CA THR A 386 1.61 -12.92 -21.72
C THR A 386 0.79 -12.30 -22.83
N ALA A 387 -0.53 -12.52 -22.85
CA ALA A 387 -1.43 -11.92 -23.85
C ALA A 387 -1.59 -10.40 -23.70
N ARG A 388 -1.35 -9.85 -22.51
CA ARG A 388 -1.54 -8.41 -22.18
C ARG A 388 -0.24 -7.65 -21.98
N GLN A 389 0.91 -8.33 -22.04
CA GLN A 389 2.20 -7.68 -21.79
C GLN A 389 2.56 -6.66 -22.87
N ILE A 390 3.04 -5.51 -22.42
CA ILE A 390 3.60 -4.45 -23.27
C ILE A 390 5.09 -4.69 -23.48
N THR A 391 5.77 -5.10 -22.38
CA THR A 391 7.22 -5.32 -22.36
C THR A 391 7.54 -6.54 -21.50
N GLN A 392 8.53 -7.33 -21.95
CA GLN A 392 9.12 -8.42 -21.20
C GLN A 392 10.64 -8.35 -21.30
N LEU A 393 11.32 -8.55 -20.18
CA LEU A 393 12.78 -8.56 -20.08
C LEU A 393 13.23 -9.72 -19.18
N GLU A 394 14.34 -10.34 -19.55
CA GLU A 394 15.04 -11.33 -18.72
C GLU A 394 16.41 -10.77 -18.35
N ILE A 395 16.76 -10.85 -17.06
CA ILE A 395 18.02 -10.39 -16.52
C ILE A 395 18.70 -11.55 -15.82
N LYS A 396 19.93 -11.84 -16.23
CA LYS A 396 20.75 -12.95 -15.72
C LYS A 396 22.11 -12.40 -15.27
N ALA A 397 22.83 -13.20 -14.51
CA ALA A 397 24.23 -12.92 -14.27
C ALA A 397 24.99 -12.77 -15.62
N PRO A 398 25.93 -11.83 -15.71
CA PRO A 398 26.77 -11.66 -16.88
C PRO A 398 27.63 -12.90 -17.18
#